data_2843dba4449bdae26a86818e52c388b2
#
_entry.id   2843dba4449bdae26a86818e52c388b2
#
_cell.length_a   1.000
_cell.length_b   1.000
_cell.length_c   1.000
_cell.angle_alpha   90.00
_cell.angle_beta   90.00
_cell.angle_gamma   90.00
#
_symmetry.space_group_name_H-M   'P 1'
#
loop_
_entity.id
_entity.type
_entity.pdbx_description
1 polymer ?
#
loop_
_entity_poly.entity_id
_entity_poly.type
_entity_poly.pdbx_seq_one_letter_code
_entity_poly.pdbx_strand_id
1 'polypeptide(L)'
;MSYTSEARVERATIPMLQRWTQEGRRIVMTTAYDAVTARIADPIVDILLVGDSVGNVCLGFENTLPVSMAMMNHHLEAVARTKPRALLVADMPFLSFHLSPEETIRNAGGFLKRGADAVKLEGGTKRVEMVRALVNCEIPVMGHLGLTPQSVNAMGGFKVQGRKADDALRLLDDAHRLQEAGCFALVLEGIPAELAARATESLTIPTIGIGAGPRCSGQVLVFHDVLGLMEGHRPKFVRTYANGFQLLQEALSRWAADVRNGVFPTSQESYRLPEDLGETIANWAPSSPT
;
A
#
# COMPACT_ATOMS: atom_id res chain seq x y z
N MET A 1 12.90 -23.98 6.69
CA MET A 1 13.97 -22.98 6.49
C MET A 1 13.57 -21.74 7.29
N SER A 2 14.34 -21.41 8.34
CA SER A 2 14.10 -20.23 9.17
C SER A 2 14.58 -19.00 8.40
N TYR A 3 13.66 -18.18 7.90
CA TYR A 3 14.00 -16.85 7.43
C TYR A 3 14.17 -15.96 8.66
N THR A 4 15.38 -15.90 9.20
CA THR A 4 15.75 -14.82 10.11
C THR A 4 15.89 -13.56 9.25
N SER A 5 14.88 -12.69 9.22
CA SER A 5 15.07 -11.34 8.73
C SER A 5 16.05 -10.66 9.68
N GLU A 6 17.24 -10.32 9.22
CA GLU A 6 18.08 -9.36 9.93
C GLU A 6 17.22 -8.11 10.15
N ALA A 7 16.94 -7.79 11.41
CA ALA A 7 16.13 -6.63 11.75
C ALA A 7 16.83 -5.39 11.18
N ARG A 8 16.17 -4.71 10.23
CA ARG A 8 16.70 -3.50 9.62
C ARG A 8 16.89 -2.44 10.70
N VAL A 9 18.13 -2.06 10.97
CA VAL A 9 18.47 -1.09 12.00
C VAL A 9 18.24 0.35 11.51
N GLU A 10 18.34 0.61 10.19
CA GLU A 10 18.33 1.93 9.58
C GLU A 10 17.04 2.17 8.76
N ARG A 11 16.51 3.41 8.83
CA ARG A 11 15.33 3.83 8.05
C ARG A 11 15.67 3.89 6.57
N ALA A 12 14.81 3.33 5.70
CA ALA A 12 14.98 3.38 4.26
C ALA A 12 14.80 4.81 3.73
N THR A 13 15.70 5.21 2.83
CA THR A 13 15.69 6.52 2.18
C THR A 13 15.81 6.38 0.66
N ILE A 14 15.40 7.41 -0.08
CA ILE A 14 15.49 7.41 -1.55
C ILE A 14 16.92 7.14 -2.04
N PRO A 15 17.98 7.78 -1.52
CA PRO A 15 19.36 7.45 -1.91
C PRO A 15 19.75 6.00 -1.64
N MET A 16 19.23 5.39 -0.56
CA MET A 16 19.46 3.97 -0.28
C MET A 16 18.81 3.07 -1.32
N LEU A 17 17.57 3.36 -1.76
CA LEU A 17 16.91 2.58 -2.81
C LEU A 17 17.71 2.62 -4.13
N GLN A 18 18.22 3.78 -4.50
CA GLN A 18 19.07 3.94 -5.68
C GLN A 18 20.36 3.13 -5.56
N ARG A 19 21.06 3.22 -4.43
CA ARG A 19 22.26 2.43 -4.14
C ARG A 19 21.98 0.92 -4.21
N TRP A 20 20.92 0.44 -3.55
CA TRP A 20 20.55 -0.98 -3.58
C TRP A 20 20.27 -1.49 -4.99
N THR A 21 19.64 -0.67 -5.83
CA THR A 21 19.42 -1.03 -7.24
C THR A 21 20.74 -1.20 -7.99
N GLN A 22 21.70 -0.29 -7.78
CA GLN A 22 23.04 -0.38 -8.37
C GLN A 22 23.82 -1.61 -7.89
N GLU A 23 23.64 -1.99 -6.62
CA GLU A 23 24.23 -3.18 -6.00
C GLU A 23 23.49 -4.48 -6.39
N GLY A 24 22.43 -4.42 -7.19
CA GLY A 24 21.62 -5.57 -7.58
C GLY A 24 20.71 -6.12 -6.48
N ARG A 25 20.55 -5.40 -5.35
CA ARG A 25 19.64 -5.77 -4.28
C ARG A 25 18.19 -5.46 -4.70
N ARG A 26 17.31 -6.46 -4.57
CA ARG A 26 15.90 -6.32 -4.90
C ARG A 26 15.15 -5.50 -3.84
N ILE A 27 14.34 -4.55 -4.29
CA ILE A 27 13.48 -3.73 -3.44
C ILE A 27 12.15 -4.47 -3.23
N VAL A 28 11.74 -4.56 -1.97
CA VAL A 28 10.45 -5.14 -1.59
C VAL A 28 9.50 -4.03 -1.15
N MET A 29 8.34 -3.98 -1.79
CA MET A 29 7.30 -3.00 -1.50
C MET A 29 5.97 -3.71 -1.26
N THR A 30 5.19 -3.24 -0.31
CA THR A 30 3.80 -3.65 -0.11
C THR A 30 2.94 -2.48 0.35
N THR A 31 1.62 -2.66 0.36
CA THR A 31 0.71 -1.64 0.87
C THR A 31 0.50 -1.77 2.37
N ALA A 32 0.12 -0.66 3.01
CA ALA A 32 -0.41 -0.63 4.37
C ALA A 32 -1.49 0.44 4.47
N TYR A 33 -2.55 0.18 5.26
CA TYR A 33 -3.72 1.07 5.32
C TYR A 33 -4.08 1.48 6.75
N ASP A 34 -3.45 0.87 7.75
CA ASP A 34 -3.64 1.15 9.17
C ASP A 34 -2.39 0.82 9.98
N ALA A 35 -2.45 1.08 11.28
CA ALA A 35 -1.32 0.85 12.18
C ALA A 35 -0.97 -0.63 12.35
N VAL A 36 -1.92 -1.57 12.21
CA VAL A 36 -1.68 -3.00 12.36
C VAL A 36 -0.96 -3.53 11.13
N THR A 37 -1.50 -3.27 9.94
CA THR A 37 -0.89 -3.68 8.67
C THR A 37 0.51 -3.07 8.50
N ALA A 38 0.70 -1.80 8.90
CA ALA A 38 2.01 -1.15 8.89
C ALA A 38 3.02 -1.86 9.81
N ARG A 39 2.66 -2.16 11.07
CA ARG A 39 3.56 -2.85 12.01
C ARG A 39 3.93 -4.26 11.58
N ILE A 40 3.02 -4.96 10.90
CA ILE A 40 3.30 -6.29 10.35
C ILE A 40 4.30 -6.20 9.19
N ALA A 41 4.13 -5.24 8.30
CA ALA A 41 4.90 -5.14 7.06
C ALA A 41 6.25 -4.43 7.25
N ASP A 42 6.32 -3.37 8.07
CA ASP A 42 7.49 -2.49 8.21
C ASP A 42 8.83 -3.21 8.49
N PRO A 43 8.90 -4.23 9.38
CA PRO A 43 10.16 -4.95 9.62
C PRO A 43 10.68 -5.75 8.41
N ILE A 44 9.84 -5.96 7.39
CA ILE A 44 10.06 -6.92 6.31
C ILE A 44 10.35 -6.25 4.98
N VAL A 45 9.73 -5.07 4.73
CA VAL A 45 9.75 -4.40 3.41
C VAL A 45 10.62 -3.15 3.41
N ASP A 46 10.95 -2.68 2.21
CA ASP A 46 11.74 -1.47 1.97
C ASP A 46 10.88 -0.24 1.79
N ILE A 47 9.69 -0.43 1.22
CA ILE A 47 8.71 0.63 0.94
C ILE A 47 7.35 0.19 1.45
N LEU A 48 6.68 1.06 2.19
CA LEU A 48 5.25 0.98 2.51
C LEU A 48 4.49 1.96 1.63
N LEU A 49 3.47 1.48 0.94
CA LEU A 49 2.57 2.29 0.14
C LEU A 49 1.21 2.41 0.82
N VAL A 50 0.81 3.62 1.13
CA VAL A 50 -0.62 3.89 1.36
C VAL A 50 -1.25 4.10 -0.01
N GLY A 51 -1.76 3.00 -0.58
CA GLY A 51 -2.28 2.94 -1.94
C GLY A 51 -3.76 3.31 -2.02
N ASP A 52 -4.20 3.88 -3.15
CA ASP A 52 -5.62 4.09 -3.42
C ASP A 52 -6.39 2.78 -3.64
N SER A 53 -5.67 1.65 -3.80
CA SER A 53 -6.22 0.29 -3.69
C SER A 53 -6.93 0.01 -2.36
N VAL A 54 -6.76 0.88 -1.33
CA VAL A 54 -7.60 0.91 -0.11
C VAL A 54 -9.09 0.90 -0.46
N GLY A 55 -9.47 1.56 -1.57
CA GLY A 55 -10.85 1.55 -2.09
C GLY A 55 -11.39 0.14 -2.27
N ASN A 56 -10.61 -0.73 -2.91
CA ASN A 56 -11.03 -2.10 -3.17
C ASN A 56 -10.92 -3.01 -1.95
N VAL A 57 -9.76 -2.97 -1.24
CA VAL A 57 -9.44 -4.00 -0.24
C VAL A 57 -9.90 -3.68 1.18
N CYS A 58 -10.20 -2.42 1.48
CA CYS A 58 -10.67 -2.00 2.81
C CYS A 58 -12.06 -1.37 2.77
N LEU A 59 -12.38 -0.58 1.72
CA LEU A 59 -13.60 0.21 1.65
C LEU A 59 -14.70 -0.45 0.82
N GLY A 60 -14.40 -1.56 0.11
CA GLY A 60 -15.38 -2.33 -0.66
C GLY A 60 -15.84 -1.66 -1.96
N PHE A 61 -15.09 -0.69 -2.49
CA PHE A 61 -15.40 -0.10 -3.79
C PHE A 61 -14.98 -1.03 -4.93
N GLU A 62 -15.69 -0.97 -6.05
CA GLU A 62 -15.37 -1.77 -7.25
C GLU A 62 -14.04 -1.35 -7.91
N ASN A 63 -13.66 -0.09 -7.77
CA ASN A 63 -12.41 0.47 -8.31
C ASN A 63 -11.91 1.62 -7.42
N THR A 64 -10.76 2.21 -7.77
CA THR A 64 -10.11 3.25 -6.97
C THR A 64 -10.65 4.67 -7.20
N LEU A 65 -11.51 4.89 -8.21
CA LEU A 65 -11.99 6.23 -8.56
C LEU A 65 -12.75 6.97 -7.45
N PRO A 66 -13.53 6.29 -6.58
CA PRO A 66 -14.23 6.96 -5.48
C PRO A 66 -13.31 7.39 -4.32
N VAL A 67 -12.05 6.94 -4.30
CA VAL A 67 -11.13 7.26 -3.20
C VAL A 67 -10.79 8.74 -3.21
N SER A 68 -11.09 9.42 -2.10
CA SER A 68 -10.86 10.85 -1.94
C SER A 68 -9.55 11.16 -1.20
N MET A 69 -9.09 12.41 -1.32
CA MET A 69 -7.96 12.93 -0.51
C MET A 69 -8.22 12.79 1.00
N ALA A 70 -9.46 12.93 1.46
CA ALA A 70 -9.82 12.77 2.88
C ALA A 70 -9.61 11.32 3.35
N MET A 71 -10.01 10.32 2.55
CA MET A 71 -9.77 8.90 2.83
C MET A 71 -8.28 8.60 2.86
N MET A 72 -7.54 9.06 1.84
CA MET A 72 -6.08 8.85 1.80
C MET A 72 -5.36 9.49 2.99
N ASN A 73 -5.75 10.70 3.38
CA ASN A 73 -5.22 11.37 4.58
C ASN A 73 -5.46 10.54 5.85
N HIS A 74 -6.66 10.00 6.04
CA HIS A 74 -7.02 9.17 7.18
C HIS A 74 -6.11 7.94 7.31
N HIS A 75 -5.98 7.18 6.21
CA HIS A 75 -5.14 5.98 6.18
C HIS A 75 -3.65 6.30 6.31
N LEU A 76 -3.17 7.36 5.63
CA LEU A 76 -1.79 7.82 5.74
C LEU A 76 -1.42 8.18 7.18
N GLU A 77 -2.25 8.96 7.87
CA GLU A 77 -2.01 9.33 9.27
C GLU A 77 -1.97 8.12 10.20
N ALA A 78 -2.82 7.11 9.96
CA ALA A 78 -2.81 5.86 10.74
C ALA A 78 -1.49 5.10 10.58
N VAL A 79 -0.98 4.99 9.35
CA VAL A 79 0.31 4.35 9.04
C VAL A 79 1.48 5.20 9.58
N ALA A 80 1.50 6.51 9.32
CA ALA A 80 2.58 7.41 9.71
C ALA A 80 2.81 7.46 11.23
N ARG A 81 1.73 7.34 12.06
CA ARG A 81 1.85 7.28 13.52
C ARG A 81 2.67 6.08 14.01
N THR A 82 2.84 5.03 13.20
CA THR A 82 3.70 3.89 13.56
C THR A 82 5.19 4.21 13.43
N LYS A 83 5.54 5.34 12.79
CA LYS A 83 6.91 5.77 12.50
C LYS A 83 7.70 4.68 11.77
N PRO A 84 7.25 4.24 10.58
CA PRO A 84 7.86 3.10 9.90
C PRO A 84 9.32 3.36 9.54
N ARG A 85 10.10 2.29 9.48
CA ARG A 85 11.48 2.30 8.96
C ARG A 85 11.52 2.19 7.44
N ALA A 86 10.53 1.55 6.85
CA ALA A 86 10.33 1.55 5.40
C ALA A 86 10.05 2.98 4.91
N LEU A 87 10.45 3.26 3.66
CA LEU A 87 10.10 4.53 3.01
C LEU A 87 8.57 4.59 2.85
N LEU A 88 7.93 5.60 3.41
CA LEU A 88 6.47 5.75 3.37
C LEU A 88 6.06 6.58 2.15
N VAL A 89 5.37 5.93 1.21
CA VAL A 89 4.86 6.56 -0.02
C VAL A 89 3.33 6.64 0.06
N ALA A 90 2.75 7.78 -0.32
CA ALA A 90 1.31 7.97 -0.40
C ALA A 90 0.84 8.10 -1.85
N ASP A 91 -0.20 7.35 -2.24
CA ASP A 91 -0.83 7.49 -3.54
C ASP A 91 -1.64 8.78 -3.62
N MET A 92 -1.46 9.50 -4.71
CA MET A 92 -2.36 10.60 -5.07
C MET A 92 -3.60 10.02 -5.74
N PRO A 93 -4.80 10.14 -5.13
CA PRO A 93 -6.01 9.55 -5.69
C PRO A 93 -6.48 10.29 -6.93
N PHE A 94 -7.40 9.68 -7.68
CA PHE A 94 -7.97 10.23 -8.90
C PHE A 94 -8.43 11.68 -8.72
N LEU A 95 -8.13 12.53 -9.70
CA LEU A 95 -8.37 13.99 -9.75
C LEU A 95 -7.53 14.84 -8.78
N SER A 96 -6.74 14.29 -7.89
CA SER A 96 -5.92 15.09 -6.96
C SER A 96 -4.66 15.70 -7.60
N PHE A 97 -4.30 15.29 -8.81
CA PHE A 97 -3.11 15.73 -9.56
C PHE A 97 -3.38 15.97 -11.06
N HIS A 98 -4.64 16.21 -11.43
CA HIS A 98 -5.02 16.32 -12.84
C HIS A 98 -5.36 17.74 -13.28
N LEU A 99 -5.72 18.63 -12.34
CA LEU A 99 -6.32 19.92 -12.65
C LEU A 99 -5.29 21.01 -12.85
N SER A 100 -4.36 21.18 -11.92
CA SER A 100 -3.28 22.16 -12.04
C SER A 100 -2.04 21.77 -11.23
N PRO A 101 -0.85 22.34 -11.54
CA PRO A 101 0.35 22.16 -10.72
C PRO A 101 0.16 22.63 -9.28
N GLU A 102 -0.52 23.76 -9.04
CA GLU A 102 -0.73 24.35 -7.72
C GLU A 102 -1.57 23.44 -6.84
N GLU A 103 -2.64 22.86 -7.40
CA GLU A 103 -3.48 21.91 -6.67
C GLU A 103 -2.74 20.61 -6.39
N THR A 104 -1.97 20.12 -7.35
CA THR A 104 -1.11 18.95 -7.22
C THR A 104 -0.10 19.13 -6.08
N ILE A 105 0.60 20.29 -6.04
CA ILE A 105 1.55 20.63 -4.97
C ILE A 105 0.84 20.71 -3.60
N ARG A 106 -0.33 21.34 -3.53
CA ARG A 106 -1.11 21.46 -2.29
C ARG A 106 -1.49 20.09 -1.75
N ASN A 107 -1.99 19.19 -2.59
CA ASN A 107 -2.41 17.85 -2.22
C ASN A 107 -1.21 16.99 -1.78
N ALA A 108 -0.15 16.95 -2.59
CA ALA A 108 1.07 16.20 -2.29
C ALA A 108 1.80 16.72 -1.04
N GLY A 109 1.95 18.03 -0.92
CA GLY A 109 2.54 18.67 0.27
C GLY A 109 1.72 18.41 1.54
N GLY A 110 0.39 18.25 1.40
CA GLY A 110 -0.50 17.79 2.46
C GLY A 110 -0.15 16.40 2.97
N PHE A 111 0.24 15.47 2.10
CA PHE A 111 0.69 14.13 2.48
C PHE A 111 2.05 14.16 3.21
N LEU A 112 3.02 14.93 2.72
CA LEU A 112 4.31 15.06 3.40
C LEU A 112 4.16 15.64 4.81
N LYS A 113 3.30 16.64 5.00
CA LYS A 113 2.98 17.21 6.32
C LYS A 113 2.33 16.19 7.27
N ARG A 114 1.73 15.12 6.75
CA ARG A 114 1.13 14.01 7.51
C ARG A 114 2.07 12.84 7.71
N GLY A 115 3.31 12.94 7.23
CA GLY A 115 4.37 11.97 7.49
C GLY A 115 4.71 11.05 6.33
N ALA A 116 4.18 11.26 5.11
CA ALA A 116 4.71 10.61 3.93
C ALA A 116 6.12 11.14 3.60
N ASP A 117 6.98 10.26 3.09
CA ASP A 117 8.31 10.63 2.58
C ASP A 117 8.25 11.01 1.09
N ALA A 118 7.28 10.46 0.37
CA ALA A 118 7.11 10.67 -1.06
C ALA A 118 5.65 10.45 -1.46
N VAL A 119 5.32 10.86 -2.69
CA VAL A 119 4.01 10.61 -3.30
C VAL A 119 4.15 9.71 -4.52
N LYS A 120 3.09 8.95 -4.85
CA LYS A 120 2.97 8.22 -6.13
C LYS A 120 1.83 8.82 -6.95
N LEU A 121 2.00 8.90 -8.26
CA LEU A 121 0.96 9.32 -9.20
C LEU A 121 1.03 8.53 -10.51
N GLU A 122 -0.13 8.39 -11.16
CA GLU A 122 -0.34 7.57 -12.35
C GLU A 122 -0.29 8.37 -13.64
N GLY A 123 0.35 7.79 -14.65
CA GLY A 123 0.39 8.27 -16.02
C GLY A 123 1.77 8.71 -16.48
N GLY A 124 1.93 8.77 -17.79
CA GLY A 124 3.19 9.09 -18.50
C GLY A 124 3.33 10.57 -18.82
N THR A 125 3.64 10.89 -20.08
CA THR A 125 3.93 12.24 -20.60
C THR A 125 2.92 13.30 -20.16
N LYS A 126 1.63 12.95 -20.05
CA LYS A 126 0.58 13.88 -19.57
C LYS A 126 0.78 14.36 -18.12
N ARG A 127 1.68 13.74 -17.36
CA ARG A 127 1.95 14.05 -15.93
C ARG A 127 3.31 14.69 -15.71
N VAL A 128 4.14 14.82 -16.76
CA VAL A 128 5.49 15.40 -16.69
C VAL A 128 5.49 16.78 -16.06
N GLU A 129 4.52 17.63 -16.41
CA GLU A 129 4.39 18.98 -15.85
C GLU A 129 4.14 18.93 -14.33
N MET A 130 3.23 18.05 -13.89
CA MET A 130 2.90 17.87 -12.47
C MET A 130 4.09 17.32 -11.69
N VAL A 131 4.80 16.33 -12.26
CA VAL A 131 6.02 15.76 -11.66
C VAL A 131 7.08 16.83 -11.50
N ARG A 132 7.36 17.62 -12.53
CA ARG A 132 8.33 18.74 -12.43
C ARG A 132 7.94 19.77 -11.38
N ALA A 133 6.66 20.11 -11.31
CA ALA A 133 6.15 21.05 -10.31
C ALA A 133 6.34 20.54 -8.88
N LEU A 134 6.09 19.24 -8.63
CA LEU A 134 6.32 18.60 -7.35
C LEU A 134 7.82 18.57 -7.00
N VAL A 135 8.66 18.12 -7.93
CA VAL A 135 10.11 17.99 -7.73
C VAL A 135 10.75 19.36 -7.47
N ASN A 136 10.31 20.42 -8.18
CA ASN A 136 10.74 21.79 -7.94
C ASN A 136 10.33 22.35 -6.56
N CYS A 137 9.32 21.72 -5.92
CA CYS A 137 8.91 22.01 -4.55
C CYS A 137 9.48 21.01 -3.54
N GLU A 138 10.55 20.26 -3.91
CA GLU A 138 11.23 19.28 -3.04
C GLU A 138 10.34 18.13 -2.57
N ILE A 139 9.26 17.83 -3.32
CA ILE A 139 8.37 16.72 -3.07
C ILE A 139 8.83 15.52 -3.91
N PRO A 140 9.33 14.44 -3.31
CA PRO A 140 9.79 13.28 -4.07
C PRO A 140 8.62 12.54 -4.72
N VAL A 141 8.79 12.13 -5.98
CA VAL A 141 7.74 11.51 -6.80
C VAL A 141 8.14 10.12 -7.26
N MET A 142 7.27 9.14 -7.04
CA MET A 142 7.27 7.83 -7.70
C MET A 142 6.24 7.87 -8.83
N GLY A 143 6.66 7.61 -10.07
CA GLY A 143 5.74 7.50 -11.21
C GLY A 143 5.09 6.13 -11.28
N HIS A 144 4.00 6.00 -12.06
CA HIS A 144 3.32 4.73 -12.28
C HIS A 144 2.87 4.61 -13.74
N LEU A 145 3.35 3.58 -14.44
CA LEU A 145 3.10 3.31 -15.86
C LEU A 145 2.55 1.90 -16.11
N GLY A 146 1.97 1.73 -17.26
CA GLY A 146 1.34 0.47 -17.71
C GLY A 146 -0.15 0.46 -17.43
N LEU A 147 -0.65 -0.54 -16.74
CA LEU A 147 -2.01 -0.52 -16.22
C LEU A 147 -2.07 0.49 -15.07
N THR A 148 -2.82 1.55 -15.27
CA THR A 148 -3.09 2.58 -14.28
C THR A 148 -4.54 2.44 -13.83
N PRO A 149 -4.84 1.91 -12.62
CA PRO A 149 -6.20 1.66 -12.14
C PRO A 149 -7.13 2.87 -12.22
N GLN A 150 -6.60 4.07 -11.99
CA GLN A 150 -7.37 5.32 -12.10
C GLN A 150 -7.82 5.61 -13.54
N SER A 151 -7.20 4.99 -14.55
CA SER A 151 -7.57 5.12 -15.96
C SER A 151 -8.46 3.99 -16.48
N VAL A 152 -9.02 3.15 -15.58
CA VAL A 152 -9.76 1.93 -15.91
C VAL A 152 -10.88 2.16 -16.95
N ASN A 153 -11.61 3.27 -16.82
CA ASN A 153 -12.69 3.63 -17.76
C ASN A 153 -12.15 3.95 -19.15
N ALA A 154 -11.06 4.71 -19.25
CA ALA A 154 -10.42 5.05 -20.52
C ALA A 154 -9.76 3.83 -21.19
N MET A 155 -9.28 2.87 -20.40
CA MET A 155 -8.67 1.62 -20.88
C MET A 155 -9.71 0.54 -21.24
N GLY A 156 -10.97 0.75 -20.87
CA GLY A 156 -12.05 -0.24 -21.03
C GLY A 156 -11.84 -1.49 -20.21
N GLY A 157 -11.41 -1.33 -18.95
CA GLY A 157 -11.17 -2.37 -17.96
C GLY A 157 -9.68 -2.62 -17.64
N PHE A 158 -9.43 -3.54 -16.70
CA PHE A 158 -8.08 -3.94 -16.29
C PHE A 158 -7.43 -4.84 -17.36
N LYS A 159 -6.64 -4.26 -18.26
CA LYS A 159 -6.01 -4.96 -19.38
C LYS A 159 -4.50 -4.75 -19.36
N VAL A 160 -3.75 -5.80 -19.76
CA VAL A 160 -2.30 -5.70 -19.95
C VAL A 160 -2.00 -4.65 -21.02
N GLN A 161 -1.15 -3.67 -20.68
CA GLN A 161 -0.73 -2.57 -21.53
C GLN A 161 0.56 -2.88 -22.28
N GLY A 162 0.90 -2.12 -23.33
CA GLY A 162 2.16 -2.27 -24.06
C GLY A 162 2.26 -3.55 -24.91
N ARG A 163 1.15 -4.12 -25.38
CA ARG A 163 1.12 -5.33 -26.22
C ARG A 163 1.25 -5.05 -27.71
N LYS A 164 1.11 -3.81 -28.16
CA LYS A 164 1.34 -3.36 -29.52
C LYS A 164 2.63 -2.56 -29.58
N ALA A 165 3.31 -2.56 -30.73
CA ALA A 165 4.60 -1.89 -30.91
C ALA A 165 4.55 -0.41 -30.50
N ASP A 166 3.55 0.34 -31.00
CA ASP A 166 3.42 1.77 -30.72
C ASP A 166 3.14 2.03 -29.22
N ASP A 167 2.35 1.18 -28.56
CA ASP A 167 2.05 1.30 -27.13
C ASP A 167 3.29 0.99 -26.29
N ALA A 168 4.09 -0.01 -26.71
CA ALA A 168 5.33 -0.38 -26.03
C ALA A 168 6.39 0.73 -26.15
N LEU A 169 6.59 1.29 -27.36
CA LEU A 169 7.52 2.40 -27.57
C LEU A 169 7.11 3.63 -26.78
N ARG A 170 5.81 3.98 -26.77
CA ARG A 170 5.28 5.10 -25.99
C ARG A 170 5.50 4.91 -24.50
N LEU A 171 5.35 3.68 -23.98
CA LEU A 171 5.62 3.39 -22.56
C LEU A 171 7.09 3.59 -22.21
N LEU A 172 8.02 3.19 -23.08
CA LEU A 172 9.46 3.45 -22.89
C LEU A 172 9.75 4.95 -22.90
N ASP A 173 9.20 5.70 -23.86
CA ASP A 173 9.34 7.16 -23.91
C ASP A 173 8.76 7.83 -22.66
N ASP A 174 7.58 7.40 -22.20
CA ASP A 174 6.95 7.89 -20.98
C ASP A 174 7.84 7.64 -19.76
N ALA A 175 8.46 6.46 -19.66
CA ALA A 175 9.37 6.11 -18.56
C ALA A 175 10.60 7.05 -18.51
N HIS A 176 11.22 7.30 -19.67
CA HIS A 176 12.34 8.25 -19.76
C HIS A 176 11.93 9.68 -19.40
N ARG A 177 10.78 10.15 -19.90
CA ARG A 177 10.27 11.50 -19.61
C ARG A 177 9.96 11.70 -18.12
N LEU A 178 9.44 10.68 -17.45
CA LEU A 178 9.19 10.73 -16.01
C LEU A 178 10.51 10.75 -15.21
N GLN A 179 11.51 9.97 -15.62
CA GLN A 179 12.85 10.04 -15.03
C GLN A 179 13.46 11.44 -15.21
N GLU A 180 13.42 12.00 -16.43
CA GLU A 180 13.91 13.35 -16.73
C GLU A 180 13.14 14.45 -15.98
N ALA A 181 11.88 14.21 -15.66
CA ALA A 181 11.07 15.10 -14.83
C ALA A 181 11.45 15.05 -13.33
N GLY A 182 12.26 14.05 -12.92
CA GLY A 182 12.78 13.92 -11.58
C GLY A 182 12.09 12.85 -10.70
N CYS A 183 11.33 11.91 -11.30
CA CYS A 183 10.86 10.76 -10.54
C CYS A 183 12.05 9.98 -9.96
N PHE A 184 11.98 9.59 -8.68
CA PHE A 184 13.04 8.78 -8.05
C PHE A 184 12.89 7.29 -8.30
N ALA A 185 11.71 6.81 -8.69
CA ALA A 185 11.38 5.43 -9.02
C ALA A 185 10.13 5.37 -9.91
N LEU A 186 9.92 4.24 -10.60
CA LEU A 186 8.71 3.98 -11.38
C LEU A 186 8.07 2.65 -10.97
N VAL A 187 6.76 2.64 -10.76
CA VAL A 187 5.96 1.41 -10.76
C VAL A 187 5.63 1.04 -12.22
N LEU A 188 5.84 -0.22 -12.56
CA LEU A 188 5.47 -0.81 -13.85
C LEU A 188 4.42 -1.89 -13.60
N GLU A 189 3.17 -1.64 -14.00
CA GLU A 189 2.05 -2.54 -13.71
C GLU A 189 1.46 -3.14 -14.98
N GLY A 190 1.19 -4.47 -14.95
CA GLY A 190 0.41 -5.15 -15.98
C GLY A 190 0.93 -4.96 -17.40
N ILE A 191 2.24 -5.11 -17.61
CA ILE A 191 2.92 -5.00 -18.90
C ILE A 191 3.72 -6.28 -19.20
N PRO A 192 4.04 -6.57 -20.48
CA PRO A 192 4.90 -7.69 -20.83
C PRO A 192 6.26 -7.65 -20.11
N ALA A 193 6.72 -8.81 -19.64
CA ALA A 193 7.96 -8.93 -18.87
C ALA A 193 9.20 -8.44 -19.63
N GLU A 194 9.23 -8.63 -20.94
CA GLU A 194 10.30 -8.19 -21.83
C GLU A 194 10.33 -6.66 -21.95
N LEU A 195 9.15 -6.02 -22.00
CA LEU A 195 9.02 -4.57 -22.04
C LEU A 195 9.49 -3.94 -20.72
N ALA A 196 9.04 -4.51 -19.57
CA ALA A 196 9.48 -4.07 -18.27
C ALA A 196 11.00 -4.23 -18.06
N ALA A 197 11.57 -5.32 -18.57
CA ALA A 197 13.00 -5.54 -18.54
C ALA A 197 13.74 -4.47 -19.35
N ARG A 198 13.26 -4.16 -20.56
CA ARG A 198 13.87 -3.13 -21.41
C ARG A 198 13.77 -1.74 -20.78
N ALA A 199 12.62 -1.39 -20.18
CA ALA A 199 12.46 -0.15 -19.42
C ALA A 199 13.47 -0.09 -18.27
N THR A 200 13.60 -1.16 -17.48
CA THR A 200 14.51 -1.24 -16.33
C THR A 200 15.98 -1.06 -16.76
N GLU A 201 16.40 -1.70 -17.85
CA GLU A 201 17.76 -1.61 -18.38
C GLU A 201 18.10 -0.21 -18.91
N SER A 202 17.12 0.54 -19.38
CA SER A 202 17.31 1.86 -19.99
C SER A 202 17.22 3.02 -19.01
N LEU A 203 16.77 2.79 -17.78
CA LEU A 203 16.59 3.79 -16.74
C LEU A 203 17.72 3.72 -15.70
N THR A 204 18.00 4.83 -15.04
CA THR A 204 18.94 4.91 -13.92
C THR A 204 18.25 4.90 -12.55
N ILE A 205 16.93 5.07 -12.53
CA ILE A 205 16.10 5.02 -11.33
C ILE A 205 15.49 3.62 -11.12
N PRO A 206 15.19 3.23 -9.87
CA PRO A 206 14.56 1.94 -9.58
C PRO A 206 13.21 1.76 -10.29
N THR A 207 12.97 0.54 -10.79
CA THR A 207 11.66 0.11 -11.27
C THR A 207 11.06 -0.91 -10.32
N ILE A 208 9.77 -0.76 -9.97
CA ILE A 208 9.03 -1.64 -9.09
C ILE A 208 7.92 -2.32 -9.89
N GLY A 209 8.03 -3.63 -10.09
CA GLY A 209 7.10 -4.39 -10.92
C GLY A 209 5.88 -4.91 -10.15
N ILE A 210 4.72 -4.92 -10.80
CA ILE A 210 3.54 -5.68 -10.41
C ILE A 210 2.87 -6.22 -11.68
N GLY A 211 2.89 -7.53 -11.86
CA GLY A 211 2.48 -8.12 -13.14
C GLY A 211 3.33 -7.67 -14.33
N ALA A 212 4.61 -7.36 -14.10
CA ALA A 212 5.57 -6.87 -15.08
C ALA A 212 6.82 -7.78 -15.22
N GLY A 213 6.75 -8.99 -14.67
CA GLY A 213 7.85 -9.96 -14.72
C GLY A 213 8.96 -9.71 -13.70
N PRO A 214 10.01 -10.58 -13.70
CA PRO A 214 10.99 -10.63 -12.60
C PRO A 214 12.18 -9.67 -12.75
N ARG A 215 12.32 -8.95 -13.87
CA ARG A 215 13.53 -8.16 -14.17
C ARG A 215 13.49 -6.70 -13.72
N CYS A 216 12.41 -6.24 -13.08
CA CYS A 216 12.38 -4.96 -12.40
C CYS A 216 13.33 -4.93 -11.21
N SER A 217 13.75 -3.75 -10.76
CA SER A 217 14.63 -3.56 -9.59
C SER A 217 14.00 -4.04 -8.29
N GLY A 218 12.67 -4.01 -8.21
CA GLY A 218 11.88 -4.50 -7.08
C GLY A 218 10.52 -5.01 -7.50
N GLN A 219 9.71 -5.42 -6.51
CA GLN A 219 8.35 -5.90 -6.72
C GLN A 219 7.41 -5.31 -5.67
N VAL A 220 6.16 -5.07 -6.06
CA VAL A 220 5.09 -4.71 -5.14
C VAL A 220 3.92 -5.68 -5.29
N LEU A 221 3.30 -6.02 -4.18
CA LEU A 221 1.97 -6.64 -4.10
C LEU A 221 1.18 -5.96 -3.00
N VAL A 222 -0.14 -5.93 -3.17
CA VAL A 222 -1.07 -5.46 -2.14
C VAL A 222 -0.99 -6.41 -0.93
N PHE A 223 -0.91 -5.86 0.27
CA PHE A 223 -0.79 -6.61 1.52
C PHE A 223 -1.88 -7.69 1.65
N HIS A 224 -3.12 -7.35 1.32
CA HIS A 224 -4.26 -8.27 1.36
C HIS A 224 -4.11 -9.43 0.39
N ASP A 225 -3.52 -9.19 -0.79
CA ASP A 225 -3.25 -10.23 -1.79
C ASP A 225 -2.15 -11.19 -1.31
N VAL A 226 -1.06 -10.64 -0.77
CA VAL A 226 0.05 -11.45 -0.22
C VAL A 226 -0.44 -12.39 0.85
N LEU A 227 -1.28 -11.92 1.76
CA LEU A 227 -1.78 -12.69 2.90
C LEU A 227 -3.07 -13.46 2.62
N GLY A 228 -3.66 -13.32 1.43
CA GLY A 228 -4.89 -14.01 1.08
C GLY A 228 -6.08 -13.60 1.95
N LEU A 229 -6.20 -12.28 2.22
CA LEU A 229 -7.30 -11.72 3.00
C LEU A 229 -8.55 -11.41 2.16
N MET A 230 -8.45 -11.54 0.83
CA MET A 230 -9.55 -11.28 -0.10
C MET A 230 -10.13 -12.58 -0.65
N GLU A 231 -11.45 -12.62 -0.77
CA GLU A 231 -12.15 -13.68 -1.51
C GLU A 231 -12.37 -13.28 -2.98
N GLY A 232 -12.67 -14.28 -3.83
CA GLY A 232 -13.03 -14.06 -5.22
C GLY A 232 -11.87 -14.11 -6.21
N HIS A 233 -12.03 -13.41 -7.35
CA HIS A 233 -11.07 -13.46 -8.44
C HIS A 233 -9.76 -12.72 -8.10
N ARG A 234 -8.63 -13.39 -8.35
CA ARG A 234 -7.30 -12.83 -8.17
C ARG A 234 -6.62 -12.61 -9.53
N PRO A 235 -5.97 -11.47 -9.73
CA PRO A 235 -5.16 -11.25 -10.93
C PRO A 235 -4.09 -12.33 -11.09
N LYS A 236 -3.76 -12.70 -12.33
CA LYS A 236 -2.77 -13.75 -12.64
C LYS A 236 -1.41 -13.55 -11.95
N PHE A 237 -1.01 -12.31 -11.74
CA PHE A 237 0.29 -11.97 -11.14
C PHE A 237 0.31 -12.06 -9.61
N VAL A 238 -0.84 -12.25 -8.96
CA VAL A 238 -0.92 -12.38 -7.51
C VAL A 238 -0.53 -13.79 -7.11
N ARG A 239 0.50 -13.90 -6.26
CA ARG A 239 0.83 -15.10 -5.51
C ARG A 239 0.49 -14.88 -4.05
N THR A 240 -0.39 -15.70 -3.52
CA THR A 240 -0.77 -15.70 -2.11
C THR A 240 0.20 -16.57 -1.32
N TYR A 241 0.67 -16.08 -0.18
CA TYR A 241 1.63 -16.76 0.70
C TYR A 241 0.97 -17.32 1.97
N ALA A 242 -0.27 -16.91 2.25
CA ALA A 242 -1.07 -17.43 3.36
C ALA A 242 -2.56 -17.52 2.94
N ASN A 243 -3.35 -18.28 3.67
CA ASN A 243 -4.82 -18.28 3.56
C ASN A 243 -5.41 -17.49 4.75
N GLY A 244 -5.11 -16.19 4.79
CA GLY A 244 -5.42 -15.32 5.93
C GLY A 244 -6.91 -15.20 6.20
N PHE A 245 -7.74 -15.09 5.16
CA PHE A 245 -9.20 -14.99 5.30
C PHE A 245 -9.77 -16.21 6.07
N GLN A 246 -9.44 -17.40 5.62
CA GLN A 246 -9.91 -18.63 6.27
C GLN A 246 -9.37 -18.75 7.71
N LEU A 247 -8.09 -18.46 7.91
CA LEU A 247 -7.46 -18.53 9.24
C LEU A 247 -8.17 -17.62 10.25
N LEU A 248 -8.47 -16.40 9.84
CA LEU A 248 -9.16 -15.42 10.69
C LEU A 248 -10.61 -15.84 10.94
N GLN A 249 -11.30 -16.33 9.93
CA GLN A 249 -12.67 -16.82 10.05
C GLN A 249 -12.76 -18.02 10.99
N GLU A 250 -11.84 -18.99 10.89
CA GLU A 250 -11.78 -20.15 11.79
C GLU A 250 -11.47 -19.72 13.24
N ALA A 251 -10.58 -18.76 13.46
CA ALA A 251 -10.29 -18.24 14.80
C ALA A 251 -11.51 -17.57 15.43
N LEU A 252 -12.23 -16.72 14.66
CA LEU A 252 -13.47 -16.09 15.12
C LEU A 252 -14.57 -17.11 15.38
N SER A 253 -14.67 -18.17 14.57
CA SER A 253 -15.66 -19.24 14.73
C SER A 253 -15.42 -20.02 16.03
N ARG A 254 -14.16 -20.30 16.38
CA ARG A 254 -13.81 -20.96 17.65
C ARG A 254 -14.18 -20.09 18.83
N TRP A 255 -13.78 -18.81 18.82
CA TRP A 255 -14.16 -17.87 19.87
C TRP A 255 -15.69 -17.77 20.04
N ALA A 256 -16.44 -17.67 18.94
CA ALA A 256 -17.89 -17.63 18.99
C ALA A 256 -18.52 -18.89 19.58
N ALA A 257 -17.91 -20.07 19.30
CA ALA A 257 -18.33 -21.33 19.90
C ALA A 257 -18.09 -21.35 21.42
N ASP A 258 -16.91 -20.93 21.86
CA ASP A 258 -16.54 -20.84 23.28
C ASP A 258 -17.50 -19.93 24.06
N VAL A 259 -17.86 -18.77 23.49
CA VAL A 259 -18.86 -17.86 24.09
C VAL A 259 -20.22 -18.54 24.19
N ARG A 260 -20.71 -19.19 23.12
CA ARG A 260 -22.03 -19.85 23.12
C ARG A 260 -22.12 -21.03 24.06
N ASN A 261 -21.00 -21.72 24.28
CA ASN A 261 -20.90 -22.87 25.15
C ASN A 261 -20.55 -22.51 26.62
N GLY A 262 -20.38 -21.23 26.94
CA GLY A 262 -20.00 -20.77 28.28
C GLY A 262 -18.57 -21.15 28.69
N VAL A 263 -17.71 -21.47 27.73
CA VAL A 263 -16.29 -21.77 27.94
C VAL A 263 -15.46 -20.47 28.07
N PHE A 264 -15.89 -19.43 27.39
CA PHE A 264 -15.29 -18.09 27.48
C PHE A 264 -16.33 -17.06 27.98
N PRO A 265 -15.98 -16.14 28.92
CA PRO A 265 -14.70 -16.04 29.63
C PRO A 265 -14.56 -17.07 30.77
N THR A 266 -13.32 -17.42 31.12
CA THR A 266 -13.00 -18.19 32.35
C THR A 266 -12.61 -17.22 33.46
N SER A 267 -12.18 -17.79 34.61
CA SER A 267 -11.63 -16.98 35.72
C SER A 267 -10.34 -16.24 35.35
N GLN A 268 -9.65 -16.65 34.26
CA GLN A 268 -8.44 -15.98 33.75
C GLN A 268 -8.75 -14.67 33.04
N GLU A 269 -9.89 -14.62 32.33
CA GLU A 269 -10.35 -13.43 31.63
C GLU A 269 -11.36 -12.59 32.43
N SER A 270 -11.58 -12.95 33.74
CA SER A 270 -12.57 -12.30 34.59
C SER A 270 -11.89 -11.51 35.74
N TYR A 271 -12.43 -10.35 36.04
CA TYR A 271 -12.03 -9.59 37.23
C TYR A 271 -12.77 -10.12 38.45
N ARG A 272 -12.04 -10.27 39.57
CA ARG A 272 -12.61 -10.68 40.85
C ARG A 272 -13.01 -9.45 41.67
N LEU A 273 -14.10 -9.59 42.39
CA LEU A 273 -14.51 -8.59 43.38
C LEU A 273 -13.53 -8.62 44.55
N PRO A 274 -13.16 -7.47 45.17
CA PRO A 274 -12.50 -7.43 46.45
C PRO A 274 -13.28 -8.22 47.52
N GLU A 275 -12.57 -8.94 48.40
CA GLU A 275 -13.19 -9.85 49.35
C GLU A 275 -14.20 -9.13 50.30
N ASP A 276 -13.90 -7.89 50.67
CA ASP A 276 -14.71 -7.04 51.53
C ASP A 276 -16.04 -6.57 50.92
N LEU A 277 -16.18 -6.65 49.58
CA LEU A 277 -17.39 -6.23 48.87
C LEU A 277 -18.34 -7.40 48.55
N GLY A 278 -17.91 -8.65 48.76
CA GLY A 278 -18.69 -9.83 48.39
C GLY A 278 -20.06 -9.87 49.07
N GLU A 279 -20.11 -9.68 50.41
CA GLU A 279 -21.35 -9.67 51.19
C GLU A 279 -22.25 -8.46 50.84
N THR A 280 -21.65 -7.29 50.62
CA THR A 280 -22.39 -6.07 50.26
C THR A 280 -23.13 -6.26 48.93
N ILE A 281 -22.48 -6.86 47.93
CA ILE A 281 -23.07 -7.10 46.61
C ILE A 281 -24.12 -8.23 46.69
N ALA A 282 -23.86 -9.30 47.44
CA ALA A 282 -24.80 -10.41 47.60
C ALA A 282 -26.13 -9.95 48.26
N ASN A 283 -26.07 -8.96 49.12
CA ASN A 283 -27.24 -8.40 49.83
C ASN A 283 -27.88 -7.20 49.12
N TRP A 284 -27.37 -6.81 47.93
CA TRP A 284 -27.96 -5.69 47.18
C TRP A 284 -29.31 -6.05 46.58
N ALA A 285 -30.30 -5.23 46.82
CA ALA A 285 -31.59 -5.29 46.18
C ALA A 285 -31.91 -3.94 45.51
N PRO A 286 -32.58 -3.95 44.36
CA PRO A 286 -32.98 -2.70 43.70
C PRO A 286 -33.93 -1.92 44.59
N SER A 287 -33.71 -0.60 44.75
CA SER A 287 -34.67 0.29 45.37
C SER A 287 -35.97 0.27 44.57
N SER A 288 -37.09 0.07 45.23
CA SER A 288 -38.42 0.14 44.60
C SER A 288 -38.56 1.47 43.87
N PRO A 289 -39.06 1.50 42.64
CA PRO A 289 -39.36 2.76 41.99
C PRO A 289 -40.41 3.53 42.78
N THR A 290 -40.07 4.75 43.19
CA THR A 290 -41.00 5.71 43.82
C THR A 290 -41.99 6.27 42.78
#